data_a0b6bee48e29ba26ebc676b2ea29f7d1
#
_entry.id   a0b6bee48e29ba26ebc676b2ea29f7d1
#
_cell.length_a   1.000
_cell.length_b   1.000
_cell.length_c   1.000
_cell.angle_alpha   90.00
_cell.angle_beta   90.00
_cell.angle_gamma   90.00
#
_symmetry.space_group_name_H-M   'P 1'
#
loop_
_entity.id
_entity.type
_entity.pdbx_description
1 polymer ?
#
loop_
_entity_poly.entity_id
_entity_poly.type
_entity_poly.pdbx_seq_one_letter_code
_entity_poly.pdbx_strand_id
1 'polypeptide(L)'
;MSTTSPVETMGKPKKAVGVQQDLIKTDKETQAILEYLCSESNKLHNCAVYYARQIWFKTKRFVTGFDLVKEVGGNRHFAALPSDAAVQTGLSVGESVKSFSELIKKARKGELEQKPKFPNYRKPGYQLVAFPKRCLKLINGKIRFPLGLQVKAWFGVKEFFLPMPSNLDFATLREVRILPRNGCL
;
A
#
# COMPACT_ATOMS: atom_id res chain seq x y z
N MET A 1 4.74 57.01 7.78
CA MET A 1 4.40 55.71 8.37
C MET A 1 3.91 54.81 7.25
N SER A 2 4.77 53.94 6.72
CA SER A 2 4.43 53.02 5.62
C SER A 2 4.02 51.70 6.19
N THR A 3 2.77 51.31 6.00
CA THR A 3 2.24 49.99 6.37
C THR A 3 2.48 49.03 5.21
N THR A 4 3.44 48.13 5.38
CA THR A 4 3.70 47.02 4.45
C THR A 4 2.74 45.88 4.79
N SER A 5 1.80 45.61 3.90
CA SER A 5 0.90 44.44 4.02
C SER A 5 1.68 43.14 3.78
N PRO A 6 1.41 42.05 4.49
CA PRO A 6 2.07 40.76 4.25
C PRO A 6 1.58 40.16 2.93
N VAL A 7 2.53 39.80 2.07
CA VAL A 7 2.26 39.04 0.84
C VAL A 7 1.87 37.63 1.22
N GLU A 8 0.61 37.27 1.04
CA GLU A 8 0.15 35.88 1.11
C GLU A 8 0.80 35.07 0.00
N THR A 9 1.67 34.14 0.38
CA THR A 9 2.22 33.13 -0.53
C THR A 9 1.11 32.13 -0.90
N MET A 10 0.46 32.35 -2.03
CA MET A 10 -0.47 31.37 -2.61
C MET A 10 0.28 30.07 -2.90
N GLY A 11 -0.02 29.04 -2.12
CA GLY A 11 0.49 27.67 -2.34
C GLY A 11 0.09 27.18 -3.73
N LYS A 12 1.03 26.55 -4.45
CA LYS A 12 0.78 25.96 -5.78
C LYS A 12 -0.46 25.06 -5.73
N PRO A 13 -1.40 25.18 -6.68
CA PRO A 13 -2.61 24.37 -6.70
C PRO A 13 -2.24 22.89 -6.77
N LYS A 14 -2.77 22.10 -5.83
CA LYS A 14 -2.58 20.63 -5.83
C LYS A 14 -3.26 20.09 -7.08
N LYS A 15 -2.49 19.47 -8.00
CA LYS A 15 -3.06 18.76 -9.15
C LYS A 15 -4.07 17.73 -8.66
N ALA A 16 -5.30 17.79 -9.15
CA ALA A 16 -6.31 16.79 -8.90
C ALA A 16 -5.82 15.43 -9.44
N VAL A 17 -6.04 14.36 -8.67
CA VAL A 17 -5.69 12.98 -9.04
C VAL A 17 -6.99 12.22 -9.19
N GLY A 18 -7.25 11.71 -10.40
CA GLY A 18 -8.37 10.81 -10.67
C GLY A 18 -8.03 9.36 -10.35
N VAL A 19 -9.04 8.56 -10.13
CA VAL A 19 -8.94 7.10 -9.98
C VAL A 19 -9.82 6.45 -11.04
N GLN A 20 -9.23 5.56 -11.85
CA GLN A 20 -9.94 4.65 -12.76
C GLN A 20 -10.00 3.27 -12.10
N GLN A 21 -11.16 2.62 -12.20
CA GLN A 21 -11.35 1.26 -11.70
C GLN A 21 -11.92 0.39 -12.81
N ASP A 22 -11.23 -0.71 -13.11
CA ASP A 22 -11.63 -1.68 -14.12
C ASP A 22 -11.63 -3.10 -13.53
N LEU A 23 -12.48 -3.96 -14.10
CA LEU A 23 -12.51 -5.37 -13.74
C LEU A 23 -11.42 -6.12 -14.50
N ILE A 24 -10.54 -6.79 -13.77
CA ILE A 24 -9.50 -7.64 -14.37
C ILE A 24 -10.16 -8.93 -14.88
N LYS A 25 -10.06 -9.15 -16.20
CA LYS A 25 -10.40 -10.42 -16.85
C LYS A 25 -9.09 -11.05 -17.32
N THR A 26 -8.74 -12.21 -16.77
CA THR A 26 -7.47 -12.86 -17.06
C THR A 26 -7.63 -14.39 -17.09
N ASP A 27 -6.58 -15.10 -17.52
CA ASP A 27 -6.49 -16.55 -17.48
C ASP A 27 -6.33 -17.06 -16.02
N LYS A 28 -6.52 -18.37 -15.84
CA LYS A 28 -6.48 -19.02 -14.53
C LYS A 28 -5.10 -18.93 -13.86
N GLU A 29 -4.02 -18.93 -14.64
CA GLU A 29 -2.67 -18.83 -14.09
C GLU A 29 -2.41 -17.43 -13.53
N THR A 30 -2.70 -16.40 -14.29
CA THR A 30 -2.59 -15.01 -13.81
C THR A 30 -3.51 -14.77 -12.63
N GLN A 31 -4.73 -15.32 -12.62
CA GLN A 31 -5.64 -15.23 -11.48
C GLN A 31 -5.01 -15.85 -10.22
N ALA A 32 -4.45 -17.06 -10.32
CA ALA A 32 -3.78 -17.73 -9.19
C ALA A 32 -2.59 -16.91 -8.65
N ILE A 33 -1.81 -16.27 -9.55
CA ILE A 33 -0.73 -15.36 -9.17
C ILE A 33 -1.28 -14.17 -8.38
N LEU A 34 -2.35 -13.53 -8.86
CA LEU A 34 -2.96 -12.37 -8.21
C LEU A 34 -3.53 -12.73 -6.83
N GLU A 35 -4.20 -13.87 -6.71
CA GLU A 35 -4.71 -14.40 -5.44
C GLU A 35 -3.58 -14.64 -4.44
N TYR A 36 -2.49 -15.26 -4.90
CA TYR A 36 -1.31 -15.47 -4.08
C TYR A 36 -0.72 -14.15 -3.58
N LEU A 37 -0.51 -13.17 -4.47
CA LEU A 37 0.02 -11.85 -4.09
C LEU A 37 -0.88 -11.15 -3.07
N CYS A 38 -2.20 -11.18 -3.26
CA CYS A 38 -3.16 -10.57 -2.34
C CYS A 38 -3.19 -11.27 -0.98
N SER A 39 -3.05 -12.60 -0.95
CA SER A 39 -2.92 -13.39 0.28
C SER A 39 -1.63 -13.06 1.03
N GLU A 40 -0.49 -13.00 0.33
CA GLU A 40 0.80 -12.67 0.94
C GLU A 40 0.86 -11.22 1.43
N SER A 41 0.21 -10.29 0.72
CA SER A 41 0.05 -8.90 1.18
C SER A 41 -0.72 -8.83 2.51
N ASN A 42 -1.79 -9.60 2.66
CA ASN A 42 -2.56 -9.67 3.92
C ASN A 42 -1.71 -10.19 5.08
N LYS A 43 -0.94 -11.26 4.84
CA LYS A 43 -0.05 -11.85 5.86
C LYS A 43 1.07 -10.87 6.25
N LEU A 44 1.70 -10.22 5.26
CA LEU A 44 2.74 -9.22 5.50
C LEU A 44 2.21 -8.03 6.30
N HIS A 45 1.01 -7.53 5.95
CA HIS A 45 0.33 -6.48 6.71
C HIS A 45 0.18 -6.88 8.17
N ASN A 46 -0.31 -8.10 8.45
CA ASN A 46 -0.50 -8.59 9.81
C ASN A 46 0.83 -8.73 10.56
N CYS A 47 1.93 -9.13 9.90
CA CYS A 47 3.25 -9.12 10.49
C CYS A 47 3.67 -7.70 10.89
N ALA A 48 3.49 -6.71 10.02
CA ALA A 48 3.84 -5.32 10.34
C ALA A 48 2.96 -4.76 11.49
N VAL A 49 1.66 -5.08 11.51
CA VAL A 49 0.76 -4.74 12.63
C VAL A 49 1.24 -5.38 13.92
N TYR A 50 1.67 -6.65 13.90
CA TYR A 50 2.21 -7.34 15.07
C TYR A 50 3.39 -6.57 15.69
N TYR A 51 4.39 -6.20 14.88
CA TYR A 51 5.55 -5.43 15.35
C TYR A 51 5.13 -4.08 15.93
N ALA A 52 4.31 -3.33 15.21
CA ALA A 52 3.81 -2.04 15.69
C ALA A 52 3.09 -2.16 17.04
N ARG A 53 2.27 -3.20 17.21
CA ARG A 53 1.56 -3.50 18.48
C ARG A 53 2.52 -3.86 19.59
N GLN A 54 3.51 -4.73 19.34
CA GLN A 54 4.50 -5.11 20.36
C GLN A 54 5.23 -3.88 20.91
N ILE A 55 5.69 -3.00 20.04
CA ILE A 55 6.40 -1.78 20.46
C ILE A 55 5.46 -0.85 21.22
N TRP A 56 4.27 -0.57 20.68
CA TRP A 56 3.31 0.30 21.34
C TRP A 56 2.89 -0.20 22.73
N PHE A 57 2.52 -1.47 22.85
CA PHE A 57 2.03 -1.98 24.13
C PHE A 57 3.11 -2.06 25.19
N LYS A 58 4.37 -2.38 24.81
CA LYS A 58 5.50 -2.47 25.72
C LYS A 58 6.11 -1.12 26.07
N THR A 59 6.21 -0.19 25.13
CA THR A 59 7.02 1.03 25.29
C THR A 59 6.22 2.33 25.18
N LYS A 60 4.97 2.28 24.71
CA LYS A 60 4.13 3.44 24.34
C LYS A 60 4.75 4.34 23.27
N ARG A 61 5.76 3.84 22.53
CA ARG A 61 6.37 4.53 21.39
C ARG A 61 5.68 4.15 20.10
N PHE A 62 5.63 5.09 19.17
CA PHE A 62 5.16 4.84 17.81
C PHE A 62 6.33 4.51 16.91
N VAL A 63 6.10 3.58 15.98
CA VAL A 63 7.04 3.24 14.91
C VAL A 63 6.64 3.95 13.63
N THR A 64 7.61 4.30 12.81
CA THR A 64 7.36 4.86 11.48
C THR A 64 7.13 3.73 10.47
N GLY A 65 6.54 4.07 9.30
CA GLY A 65 6.38 3.10 8.22
C GLY A 65 7.71 2.55 7.71
N PHE A 66 8.77 3.36 7.72
CA PHE A 66 10.12 2.93 7.32
C PHE A 66 10.73 1.95 8.31
N ASP A 67 10.54 2.16 9.61
CA ASP A 67 10.98 1.20 10.63
C ASP A 67 10.28 -0.15 10.44
N LEU A 68 8.96 -0.12 10.17
CA LEU A 68 8.20 -1.34 9.90
C LEU A 68 8.68 -2.06 8.65
N VAL A 69 8.93 -1.35 7.56
CA VAL A 69 9.49 -1.94 6.32
C VAL A 69 10.83 -2.60 6.59
N LYS A 70 11.71 -1.96 7.35
CA LYS A 70 13.01 -2.52 7.73
C LYS A 70 12.85 -3.79 8.56
N GLU A 71 11.95 -3.78 9.53
CA GLU A 71 11.72 -4.91 10.43
C GLU A 71 11.13 -6.13 9.71
N VAL A 72 10.15 -5.91 8.82
CA VAL A 72 9.54 -7.02 8.07
C VAL A 72 10.31 -7.40 6.82
N GLY A 73 11.40 -6.71 6.49
CA GLY A 73 12.18 -6.94 5.25
C GLY A 73 12.76 -8.35 5.14
N GLY A 74 13.09 -9.00 6.25
CA GLY A 74 13.54 -10.39 6.32
C GLY A 74 12.40 -11.43 6.37
N ASN A 75 11.13 -11.01 6.34
CA ASN A 75 10.00 -11.91 6.45
C ASN A 75 9.73 -12.64 5.12
N ARG A 76 9.35 -13.94 5.19
CA ARG A 76 9.02 -14.73 4.00
C ARG A 76 7.91 -14.10 3.14
N HIS A 77 6.92 -13.44 3.77
CA HIS A 77 5.83 -12.77 3.07
C HIS A 77 6.29 -11.51 2.34
N PHE A 78 7.36 -10.87 2.83
CA PHE A 78 8.02 -9.78 2.12
C PHE A 78 8.71 -10.29 0.85
N ALA A 79 9.45 -11.39 0.96
CA ALA A 79 10.15 -12.03 -0.18
C ALA A 79 9.18 -12.60 -1.24
N ALA A 80 7.97 -12.97 -0.84
CA ALA A 80 6.92 -13.46 -1.73
C ALA A 80 6.35 -12.37 -2.65
N LEU A 81 6.39 -11.11 -2.22
CA LEU A 81 5.89 -9.98 -3.00
C LEU A 81 7.00 -9.33 -3.84
N PRO A 82 6.66 -8.62 -4.92
CA PRO A 82 7.57 -7.66 -5.52
C PRO A 82 8.01 -6.64 -4.46
N SER A 83 9.30 -6.32 -4.41
CA SER A 83 9.88 -5.49 -3.34
C SER A 83 9.14 -4.16 -3.14
N ASP A 84 8.79 -3.46 -4.23
CA ASP A 84 8.04 -2.22 -4.16
C ASP A 84 6.64 -2.41 -3.55
N ALA A 85 5.94 -3.49 -3.90
CA ALA A 85 4.62 -3.79 -3.36
C ALA A 85 4.70 -4.18 -1.86
N ALA A 86 5.73 -4.94 -1.48
CA ALA A 86 6.01 -5.27 -0.09
C ALA A 86 6.27 -4.02 0.76
N VAL A 87 7.09 -3.09 0.23
CA VAL A 87 7.35 -1.79 0.85
C VAL A 87 6.05 -1.00 1.04
N GLN A 88 5.19 -0.92 0.01
CA GLN A 88 3.90 -0.22 0.12
C GLN A 88 2.99 -0.83 1.19
N THR A 89 2.99 -2.17 1.31
CA THR A 89 2.24 -2.86 2.37
C THR A 89 2.72 -2.45 3.75
N GLY A 90 4.03 -2.42 4.00
CA GLY A 90 4.60 -1.97 5.28
C GLY A 90 4.32 -0.49 5.58
N LEU A 91 4.46 0.38 4.57
CA LEU A 91 4.18 1.81 4.70
C LEU A 91 2.71 2.09 5.04
N SER A 92 1.76 1.33 4.47
CA SER A 92 0.33 1.48 4.77
C SER A 92 -0.01 1.21 6.23
N VAL A 93 0.69 0.28 6.87
CA VAL A 93 0.58 0.04 8.32
C VAL A 93 1.13 1.23 9.09
N GLY A 94 2.28 1.78 8.67
CA GLY A 94 2.85 2.98 9.26
C GLY A 94 1.91 4.19 9.20
N GLU A 95 1.19 4.38 8.10
CA GLU A 95 0.15 5.41 7.97
C GLU A 95 -1.00 5.18 8.97
N SER A 96 -1.42 3.93 9.15
CA SER A 96 -2.45 3.57 10.12
C SER A 96 -1.99 3.85 11.57
N VAL A 97 -0.73 3.57 11.89
CA VAL A 97 -0.12 3.87 13.19
C VAL A 97 -0.01 5.38 13.41
N LYS A 98 0.37 6.14 12.37
CA LYS A 98 0.40 7.60 12.40
C LYS A 98 -1.00 8.18 12.66
N SER A 99 -2.02 7.70 11.96
CA SER A 99 -3.41 8.11 12.18
C SER A 99 -3.86 7.83 13.61
N PHE A 100 -3.54 6.67 14.15
CA PHE A 100 -3.81 6.35 15.55
C PHE A 100 -3.08 7.31 16.52
N SER A 101 -1.83 7.67 16.23
CA SER A 101 -1.08 8.65 17.02
C SER A 101 -1.77 10.00 17.06
N GLU A 102 -2.29 10.49 15.95
CA GLU A 102 -3.05 11.75 15.90
C GLU A 102 -4.38 11.65 16.66
N LEU A 103 -5.07 10.52 16.57
CA LEU A 103 -6.29 10.29 17.36
C LEU A 103 -6.01 10.29 18.87
N ILE A 104 -4.89 9.71 19.32
CA ILE A 104 -4.48 9.76 20.74
C ILE A 104 -4.23 11.21 21.19
N LYS A 105 -3.60 12.05 20.36
CA LYS A 105 -3.40 13.46 20.67
C LYS A 105 -4.73 14.19 20.83
N LYS A 106 -5.69 13.97 19.94
CA LYS A 106 -7.05 14.53 20.02
C LYS A 106 -7.79 14.05 21.26
N ALA A 107 -7.73 12.75 21.58
CA ALA A 107 -8.36 12.20 22.78
C ALA A 107 -7.81 12.82 24.07
N ARG A 108 -6.49 13.09 24.14
CA ARG A 108 -5.88 13.77 25.31
C ARG A 108 -6.36 15.22 25.49
N LYS A 109 -6.79 15.86 24.42
CA LYS A 109 -7.38 17.21 24.46
C LYS A 109 -8.89 17.22 24.74
N GLY A 110 -9.51 16.04 24.89
CA GLY A 110 -10.96 15.93 25.07
C GLY A 110 -11.77 16.13 23.78
N GLU A 111 -11.12 16.10 22.60
CA GLU A 111 -11.77 16.33 21.31
C GLU A 111 -12.49 15.08 20.76
N LEU A 112 -12.44 13.94 21.45
CA LEU A 112 -13.04 12.68 21.00
C LEU A 112 -13.92 12.08 22.10
N GLU A 113 -15.13 11.68 21.71
CA GLU A 113 -16.07 10.96 22.58
C GLU A 113 -15.62 9.53 22.88
N GLN A 114 -14.99 8.87 21.90
CA GLN A 114 -14.58 7.48 22.00
C GLN A 114 -13.07 7.33 22.12
N LYS A 115 -12.64 6.36 22.95
CA LYS A 115 -11.22 6.03 23.07
C LYS A 115 -10.68 5.43 21.77
N PRO A 116 -9.61 5.99 21.18
CA PRO A 116 -8.98 5.45 19.99
C PRO A 116 -8.49 4.00 20.20
N LYS A 117 -8.70 3.18 19.19
CA LYS A 117 -8.21 1.78 19.18
C LYS A 117 -7.00 1.67 18.26
N PHE A 118 -5.98 0.95 18.73
CA PHE A 118 -4.81 0.64 17.90
C PHE A 118 -5.23 -0.21 16.68
N PRO A 119 -4.58 -0.05 15.51
CA PRO A 119 -4.89 -0.84 14.32
C PRO A 119 -4.92 -2.34 14.63
N ASN A 120 -6.00 -3.00 14.19
CA ASN A 120 -6.19 -4.44 14.41
C ASN A 120 -5.61 -5.26 13.26
N TYR A 121 -5.41 -6.56 13.52
CA TYR A 121 -5.15 -7.54 12.48
C TYR A 121 -6.32 -7.63 11.50
N ARG A 122 -5.99 -7.83 10.25
CA ARG A 122 -6.97 -8.20 9.22
C ARG A 122 -7.36 -9.67 9.37
N LYS A 123 -8.60 -10.00 9.06
CA LYS A 123 -9.04 -11.38 8.97
C LYS A 123 -8.25 -12.11 7.87
N PRO A 124 -8.11 -13.46 7.96
CA PRO A 124 -7.57 -14.25 6.85
C PRO A 124 -8.31 -13.97 5.54
N GLY A 125 -7.59 -13.97 4.44
CA GLY A 125 -8.11 -13.66 3.10
C GLY A 125 -7.17 -12.78 2.30
N TYR A 126 -7.73 -11.98 1.44
CA TYR A 126 -7.00 -11.15 0.48
C TYR A 126 -6.94 -9.70 0.90
N GLN A 127 -5.84 -9.04 0.56
CA GLN A 127 -5.65 -7.60 0.69
C GLN A 127 -5.16 -7.01 -0.63
N LEU A 128 -5.46 -5.74 -0.85
CA LEU A 128 -4.94 -5.02 -2.00
C LEU A 128 -3.40 -5.10 -2.09
N VAL A 129 -2.91 -5.14 -3.32
CA VAL A 129 -1.48 -5.01 -3.64
C VAL A 129 -1.29 -3.73 -4.45
N ALA A 130 -0.43 -2.83 -3.97
CA ALA A 130 -0.14 -1.57 -4.64
C ALA A 130 1.20 -1.66 -5.39
N PHE A 131 1.19 -1.28 -6.65
CA PHE A 131 2.35 -1.21 -7.53
C PHE A 131 2.63 0.24 -7.89
N PRO A 132 3.64 0.89 -7.30
CA PRO A 132 4.06 2.23 -7.70
C PRO A 132 4.53 2.25 -9.17
N LYS A 133 4.29 3.36 -9.85
CA LYS A 133 4.69 3.52 -11.27
C LYS A 133 6.15 3.13 -11.54
N ARG A 134 7.06 3.42 -10.62
CA ARG A 134 8.49 3.14 -10.79
C ARG A 134 8.83 1.68 -11.06
N CYS A 135 7.98 0.73 -10.62
CA CYS A 135 8.16 -0.70 -10.87
C CYS A 135 7.38 -1.21 -12.11
N LEU A 136 6.55 -0.37 -12.71
CA LEU A 136 5.72 -0.69 -13.87
C LEU A 136 6.39 -0.24 -15.15
N LYS A 137 6.09 -0.94 -16.26
CA LYS A 137 6.51 -0.55 -17.61
C LYS A 137 5.34 -0.70 -18.57
N LEU A 138 5.24 0.17 -19.55
CA LEU A 138 4.32 0.01 -20.67
C LEU A 138 5.04 -0.71 -21.83
N ILE A 139 4.50 -1.83 -22.26
CA ILE A 139 5.06 -2.65 -23.35
C ILE A 139 3.90 -3.09 -24.25
N ASN A 140 3.92 -2.70 -25.51
CA ASN A 140 2.89 -3.07 -26.51
C ASN A 140 1.44 -2.83 -26.01
N GLY A 141 1.17 -1.66 -25.42
CA GLY A 141 -0.16 -1.31 -24.92
C GLY A 141 -0.59 -2.05 -23.64
N LYS A 142 0.29 -2.84 -23.03
CA LYS A 142 0.04 -3.54 -21.78
C LYS A 142 0.97 -3.04 -20.68
N ILE A 143 0.45 -2.97 -19.45
CA ILE A 143 1.25 -2.66 -18.27
C ILE A 143 1.92 -3.96 -17.81
N ARG A 144 3.23 -3.95 -17.73
CA ARG A 144 4.05 -5.02 -17.20
C ARG A 144 4.19 -4.88 -15.70
N PHE A 145 3.90 -5.94 -14.96
CA PHE A 145 4.04 -6.06 -13.51
C PHE A 145 5.17 -7.01 -13.15
N PRO A 146 6.12 -6.60 -12.31
CA PRO A 146 7.16 -7.51 -11.83
C PRO A 146 6.58 -8.50 -10.82
N LEU A 147 7.22 -9.67 -10.70
CA LEU A 147 6.92 -10.67 -9.68
C LEU A 147 8.07 -10.79 -8.68
N GLY A 148 7.76 -11.18 -7.45
CA GLY A 148 8.74 -11.51 -6.42
C GLY A 148 9.57 -12.74 -6.78
N LEU A 149 10.74 -12.90 -6.18
CA LEU A 149 11.66 -14.03 -6.47
C LEU A 149 10.99 -15.38 -6.23
N GLN A 150 10.21 -15.52 -5.19
CA GLN A 150 9.53 -16.75 -4.83
C GLN A 150 8.46 -17.16 -5.85
N VAL A 151 7.66 -16.20 -6.32
CA VAL A 151 6.65 -16.43 -7.35
C VAL A 151 7.33 -16.85 -8.67
N LYS A 152 8.43 -16.17 -9.02
CA LYS A 152 9.24 -16.55 -10.20
C LYS A 152 9.74 -17.99 -10.13
N ALA A 153 10.19 -18.42 -8.96
CA ALA A 153 10.69 -19.78 -8.77
C ALA A 153 9.57 -20.84 -8.86
N TRP A 154 8.38 -20.54 -8.32
CA TRP A 154 7.28 -21.50 -8.28
C TRP A 154 6.49 -21.61 -9.57
N PHE A 155 6.19 -20.48 -10.19
CA PHE A 155 5.37 -20.44 -11.41
C PHE A 155 6.20 -20.40 -12.70
N GLY A 156 7.53 -20.26 -12.62
CA GLY A 156 8.39 -20.13 -13.81
C GLY A 156 8.22 -18.82 -14.58
N VAL A 157 7.36 -17.91 -14.07
CA VAL A 157 7.02 -16.62 -14.70
C VAL A 157 7.75 -15.48 -14.03
N LYS A 158 8.32 -14.59 -14.83
CA LYS A 158 9.07 -13.42 -14.31
C LYS A 158 8.20 -12.21 -14.07
N GLU A 159 7.07 -12.11 -14.76
CA GLU A 159 6.21 -10.95 -14.82
C GLU A 159 4.84 -11.34 -15.39
N PHE A 160 3.83 -10.51 -15.17
CA PHE A 160 2.53 -10.62 -15.83
C PHE A 160 2.13 -9.29 -16.45
N PHE A 161 1.12 -9.32 -17.31
CA PHE A 161 0.69 -8.17 -18.09
C PHE A 161 -0.80 -7.96 -17.96
N LEU A 162 -1.20 -6.71 -17.79
CA LEU A 162 -2.60 -6.29 -17.88
C LEU A 162 -2.75 -5.23 -18.97
N PRO A 163 -3.88 -5.19 -19.68
CA PRO A 163 -4.12 -4.16 -20.69
C PRO A 163 -4.08 -2.77 -20.06
N MET A 164 -3.50 -1.80 -20.76
CA MET A 164 -3.59 -0.40 -20.38
C MET A 164 -4.97 0.14 -20.76
N PRO A 165 -5.75 0.74 -19.81
CA PRO A 165 -7.01 1.39 -20.16
C PRO A 165 -6.79 2.48 -21.22
N SER A 166 -7.66 2.51 -22.26
CA SER A 166 -7.50 3.41 -23.41
C SER A 166 -7.68 4.89 -23.08
N ASN A 167 -8.35 5.18 -21.97
CA ASN A 167 -8.63 6.54 -21.49
C ASN A 167 -7.58 7.07 -20.50
N LEU A 168 -6.51 6.31 -20.24
CA LEU A 168 -5.43 6.71 -19.36
C LEU A 168 -4.11 6.86 -20.12
N ASP A 169 -3.31 7.83 -19.68
CA ASP A 169 -1.92 7.96 -20.13
C ASP A 169 -0.97 7.39 -19.07
N PHE A 170 -0.13 6.45 -19.50
CA PHE A 170 0.89 5.86 -18.64
C PHE A 170 1.85 6.91 -18.05
N ALA A 171 2.09 8.03 -18.77
CA ALA A 171 2.95 9.09 -18.27
C ALA A 171 2.40 9.74 -16.98
N THR A 172 1.09 9.85 -16.87
CA THR A 172 0.39 10.45 -15.72
C THR A 172 0.09 9.45 -14.60
N LEU A 173 0.21 8.15 -14.86
CA LEU A 173 -0.01 7.09 -13.87
C LEU A 173 0.89 7.28 -12.66
N ARG A 174 0.36 7.12 -11.45
CA ARG A 174 1.13 7.14 -10.20
C ARG A 174 1.35 5.76 -9.63
N GLU A 175 0.29 4.97 -9.60
CA GLU A 175 0.30 3.59 -9.10
C GLU A 175 -0.86 2.79 -9.71
N VAL A 176 -0.73 1.48 -9.67
CA VAL A 176 -1.83 0.54 -9.93
C VAL A 176 -2.09 -0.25 -8.65
N ARG A 177 -3.35 -0.35 -8.27
CA ARG A 177 -3.79 -1.16 -7.13
C ARG A 177 -4.64 -2.32 -7.61
N ILE A 178 -4.25 -3.52 -7.25
CA ILE A 178 -5.05 -4.72 -7.47
C ILE A 178 -5.87 -4.96 -6.21
N LEU A 179 -7.20 -4.91 -6.36
CA LEU A 179 -8.13 -5.01 -5.23
C LEU A 179 -8.93 -6.30 -5.36
N PRO A 180 -8.90 -7.17 -4.34
CA PRO A 180 -9.81 -8.30 -4.28
C PRO A 180 -11.24 -7.80 -4.05
N ARG A 181 -12.21 -8.39 -4.76
CA ARG A 181 -13.63 -8.06 -4.63
C ARG A 181 -14.38 -9.25 -4.04
N ASN A 182 -15.15 -9.02 -2.97
CA ASN A 182 -15.96 -10.05 -2.28
C ASN A 182 -15.18 -11.32 -1.89
N GLY A 183 -13.88 -11.16 -1.54
CA GLY A 183 -13.03 -12.30 -1.19
C GLY A 183 -12.50 -13.11 -2.39
N CYS A 184 -12.78 -12.66 -3.62
CA CYS A 184 -12.29 -13.22 -4.89
C CYS A 184 -11.52 -12.16 -5.68
N LEU A 185 -10.74 -12.61 -6.64
CA LEU A 185 -10.10 -11.79 -7.66
C LEU A 185 -10.78 -11.99 -9.00
#